data_ee9d865f934c00da945f250766a0cc9b
#
_entry.id   ee9d865f934c00da945f250766a0cc9b
#
_cell.length_a   1.000
_cell.length_b   1.000
_cell.length_c   1.000
_cell.angle_alpha   90.00
_cell.angle_beta   90.00
_cell.angle_gamma   90.00
#
_symmetry.space_group_name_H-M   'P 1'
#
loop_
_entity.id
_entity.type
_entity.pdbx_description
1 polymer ?
#
loop_
_entity_poly.entity_id
_entity_poly.type
_entity_poly.pdbx_seq_one_letter_code
_entity_poly.pdbx_strand_id
1 'polypeptide(L)'
;SDGLYLNDLVEELCYHAATVNRVSLTHCFPGDVEKLFLPLSFDLIASASTFQWFTTPEETFKKLSKRLEQNGVLVFSTFGKFNLREIRLTTGGGLDYRSKEELEKMLEPYFKIELIEEEFHMLEFDSPLAVLQHLKKTGVNVSGDSTIWTKGRVDAFIKDYNARFAIDGKVALTYHPLYFVCRKR
;
A
#
# COMPACT_ATOMS: atom_id res chain seq x y z
N SER A 1 13.71 5.74 -23.91
CA SER A 1 13.14 4.43 -24.24
C SER A 1 11.64 4.52 -24.13
N ASP A 2 10.99 4.23 -25.23
CA ASP A 2 9.55 4.46 -25.38
C ASP A 2 8.74 3.24 -24.89
N GLY A 3 9.01 2.77 -23.69
CA GLY A 3 8.39 1.54 -23.19
C GLY A 3 7.74 1.67 -21.83
N LEU A 4 6.49 1.24 -21.70
CA LEU A 4 5.86 0.94 -20.43
C LEU A 4 6.29 -0.46 -19.98
N TYR A 5 6.78 -0.56 -18.74
CA TYR A 5 7.14 -1.81 -18.09
C TYR A 5 6.25 -2.02 -16.87
N LEU A 6 5.88 -3.25 -16.61
CA LEU A 6 4.94 -3.60 -15.55
C LEU A 6 5.58 -4.57 -14.55
N ASN A 7 5.26 -4.37 -13.29
CA ASN A 7 5.61 -5.31 -12.21
C ASN A 7 4.40 -5.53 -11.31
N ASP A 8 4.18 -6.75 -10.91
CA ASP A 8 3.28 -7.16 -9.85
C ASP A 8 3.86 -8.42 -9.19
N LEU A 9 3.60 -8.58 -7.89
CA LEU A 9 4.00 -9.78 -7.15
C LEU A 9 3.31 -11.03 -7.71
N VAL A 10 2.06 -10.88 -8.15
CA VAL A 10 1.24 -11.95 -8.72
C VAL A 10 1.39 -11.94 -10.24
N GLU A 11 1.96 -13.01 -10.77
CA GLU A 11 2.29 -13.13 -12.20
C GLU A 11 1.07 -12.93 -13.10
N GLU A 12 -0.07 -13.56 -12.75
CA GLU A 12 -1.31 -13.45 -13.54
C GLU A 12 -1.82 -11.99 -13.58
N LEU A 13 -1.69 -11.24 -12.50
CA LEU A 13 -2.09 -9.82 -12.46
C LEU A 13 -1.17 -8.97 -13.32
N CYS A 14 0.14 -9.24 -13.30
CA CYS A 14 1.10 -8.56 -14.16
C CYS A 14 0.77 -8.76 -15.65
N TYR A 15 0.51 -10.00 -16.07
CA TYR A 15 0.15 -10.31 -17.46
C TYR A 15 -1.25 -9.82 -17.84
N HIS A 16 -2.20 -9.84 -16.91
CA HIS A 16 -3.51 -9.24 -17.15
C HIS A 16 -3.39 -7.74 -17.39
N ALA A 17 -2.64 -7.03 -16.56
CA ALA A 17 -2.38 -5.60 -16.74
C ALA A 17 -1.70 -5.31 -18.08
N ALA A 18 -0.74 -6.15 -18.51
CA ALA A 18 -0.11 -6.03 -19.80
C ALA A 18 -1.11 -6.17 -20.95
N THR A 19 -2.00 -7.15 -20.87
CA THR A 19 -3.03 -7.38 -21.87
C THR A 19 -3.99 -6.19 -21.99
N VAL A 20 -4.50 -5.69 -20.86
CA VAL A 20 -5.43 -4.55 -20.82
C VAL A 20 -4.78 -3.28 -21.39
N ASN A 21 -3.51 -3.05 -21.08
CA ASN A 21 -2.79 -1.86 -21.51
C ASN A 21 -2.03 -2.03 -22.83
N ARG A 22 -2.16 -3.17 -23.50
CA ARG A 22 -1.47 -3.50 -24.76
C ARG A 22 0.06 -3.41 -24.67
N VAL A 23 0.60 -3.79 -23.51
CA VAL A 23 2.04 -3.86 -23.25
C VAL A 23 2.55 -5.24 -23.64
N SER A 24 3.74 -5.30 -24.24
CA SER A 24 4.38 -6.59 -24.57
C SER A 24 4.70 -7.37 -23.30
N LEU A 25 4.49 -8.68 -23.31
CA LEU A 25 4.85 -9.55 -22.19
C LEU A 25 6.35 -9.55 -21.88
N THR A 26 7.20 -9.18 -22.85
CA THR A 26 8.64 -8.99 -22.63
C THR A 26 8.95 -7.77 -21.76
N HIS A 27 7.99 -6.89 -21.53
CA HIS A 27 8.08 -5.74 -20.63
C HIS A 27 7.44 -6.01 -19.27
N CYS A 28 7.12 -7.26 -18.95
CA CYS A 28 6.60 -7.65 -17.64
C CYS A 28 7.72 -8.23 -16.78
N PHE A 29 7.76 -7.80 -15.54
CA PHE A 29 8.67 -8.28 -14.50
C PHE A 29 7.85 -8.82 -13.33
N PRO A 30 7.19 -10.00 -13.46
CA PRO A 30 6.43 -10.55 -12.35
C PRO A 30 7.34 -10.98 -11.20
N GLY A 31 6.87 -10.76 -9.98
CA GLY A 31 7.55 -11.15 -8.75
C GLY A 31 7.84 -9.97 -7.81
N ASP A 32 8.47 -10.32 -6.69
CA ASP A 32 8.79 -9.40 -5.60
C ASP A 32 9.82 -8.35 -6.02
N VAL A 33 9.39 -7.12 -6.18
CA VAL A 33 10.26 -6.01 -6.58
C VAL A 33 11.41 -5.76 -5.60
N GLU A 34 11.27 -6.15 -4.33
CA GLU A 34 12.38 -6.06 -3.36
C GLU A 34 13.54 -6.99 -3.73
N LYS A 35 13.26 -8.12 -4.42
CA LYS A 35 14.23 -9.15 -4.79
C LYS A 35 14.61 -9.17 -6.27
N LEU A 36 13.70 -8.73 -7.13
CA LEU A 36 13.91 -8.76 -8.57
C LEU A 36 15.13 -7.93 -9.00
N PHE A 37 15.88 -8.46 -9.95
CA PHE A 37 16.86 -7.68 -10.72
C PHE A 37 16.12 -6.91 -11.83
N LEU A 38 16.21 -5.58 -11.81
CA LEU A 38 15.68 -4.73 -12.87
C LEU A 38 16.84 -4.37 -13.81
N PRO A 39 16.88 -4.88 -15.03
CA PRO A 39 18.04 -4.72 -15.92
C PRO A 39 18.09 -3.35 -16.62
N LEU A 40 17.02 -2.57 -16.49
CA LEU A 40 16.82 -1.31 -17.19
C LEU A 40 16.92 -0.11 -16.25
N SER A 41 17.12 1.06 -16.86
CA SER A 41 16.91 2.35 -16.22
C SER A 41 15.63 2.99 -16.74
N PHE A 42 15.02 3.85 -15.90
CA PHE A 42 13.70 4.42 -16.16
C PHE A 42 13.72 5.94 -15.92
N ASP A 43 12.99 6.68 -16.71
CA ASP A 43 12.76 8.11 -16.47
C ASP A 43 11.74 8.33 -15.36
N LEU A 44 10.79 7.38 -15.23
CA LEU A 44 9.71 7.38 -14.26
C LEU A 44 9.50 5.99 -13.69
N ILE A 45 9.42 5.89 -12.38
CA ILE A 45 8.90 4.73 -11.67
C ILE A 45 7.64 5.18 -10.95
N ALA A 46 6.50 4.54 -11.22
CA ALA A 46 5.23 4.81 -10.57
C ALA A 46 4.73 3.56 -9.82
N SER A 47 4.21 3.75 -8.61
CA SER A 47 3.66 2.66 -7.79
C SER A 47 2.43 3.13 -7.01
N ALA A 48 1.39 2.31 -6.97
CA ALA A 48 0.17 2.63 -6.25
C ALA A 48 -0.09 1.58 -5.15
N SER A 49 -0.18 2.03 -3.90
CA SER A 49 -0.58 1.22 -2.74
C SER A 49 0.20 -0.10 -2.59
N THR A 50 1.52 -0.05 -2.82
CA THR A 50 2.40 -1.23 -2.75
C THR A 50 3.43 -1.13 -1.61
N PHE A 51 3.97 0.07 -1.35
CA PHE A 51 5.09 0.27 -0.43
C PHE A 51 4.80 -0.12 1.03
N GLN A 52 3.54 -0.16 1.44
CA GLN A 52 3.15 -0.64 2.78
C GLN A 52 3.43 -2.14 3.00
N TRP A 53 3.63 -2.90 1.92
CA TRP A 53 3.92 -4.34 1.97
C TRP A 53 5.42 -4.65 2.03
N PHE A 54 6.29 -3.68 1.80
CA PHE A 54 7.73 -3.91 1.75
C PHE A 54 8.30 -4.21 3.13
N THR A 55 9.14 -5.23 3.16
CA THR A 55 9.87 -5.65 4.36
C THR A 55 11.17 -4.86 4.56
N THR A 56 11.78 -4.43 3.45
CA THR A 56 13.02 -3.66 3.43
C THR A 56 12.89 -2.39 2.57
N PRO A 57 11.97 -1.46 2.92
CA PRO A 57 11.67 -0.30 2.08
C PRO A 57 12.87 0.61 1.82
N GLU A 58 13.77 0.79 2.78
CA GLU A 58 14.96 1.64 2.61
C GLU A 58 15.90 1.05 1.55
N GLU A 59 16.15 -0.27 1.58
CA GLU A 59 16.95 -0.94 0.55
C GLU A 59 16.27 -0.87 -0.82
N THR A 60 14.94 -0.96 -0.83
CA THR A 60 14.15 -0.84 -2.05
C THR A 60 14.24 0.57 -2.62
N PHE A 61 14.13 1.63 -1.83
CA PHE A 61 14.36 2.99 -2.28
C PHE A 61 15.76 3.18 -2.86
N LYS A 62 16.79 2.68 -2.19
CA LYS A 62 18.16 2.67 -2.71
C LYS A 62 18.30 1.93 -4.05
N LYS A 63 17.62 0.80 -4.18
CA LYS A 63 17.59 0.01 -5.42
C LYS A 63 16.91 0.77 -6.54
N LEU A 64 15.71 1.32 -6.28
CA LEU A 64 14.94 2.07 -7.27
C LEU A 64 15.68 3.34 -7.71
N SER A 65 16.35 4.06 -6.80
CA SER A 65 17.15 5.23 -7.17
C SER A 65 18.25 4.91 -8.16
N LYS A 66 18.88 3.72 -8.04
CA LYS A 66 19.90 3.26 -8.99
C LYS A 66 19.33 2.86 -10.36
N ARG A 67 18.01 2.65 -10.44
CA ARG A 67 17.31 2.29 -11.68
C ARG A 67 16.60 3.48 -12.32
N LEU A 68 16.67 4.64 -11.73
CA LEU A 68 16.24 5.88 -12.36
C LEU A 68 17.38 6.53 -13.12
N GLU A 69 17.05 7.10 -14.26
CA GLU A 69 17.96 7.96 -15.03
C GLU A 69 18.32 9.24 -14.25
N GLN A 70 19.26 10.01 -14.76
CA GLN A 70 19.58 11.34 -14.23
C GLN A 70 18.32 12.21 -14.25
N ASN A 71 17.95 12.80 -13.11
CA ASN A 71 16.71 13.53 -12.93
C ASN A 71 15.40 12.69 -13.02
N GLY A 72 15.51 11.37 -13.08
CA GLY A 72 14.36 10.48 -13.08
C GLY A 72 13.53 10.62 -11.81
N VAL A 73 12.24 10.27 -11.90
CA VAL A 73 11.24 10.53 -10.88
C VAL A 73 10.66 9.23 -10.34
N LEU A 74 10.53 9.13 -9.02
CA LEU A 74 9.73 8.13 -8.34
C LEU A 74 8.44 8.78 -7.85
N VAL A 75 7.30 8.28 -8.30
CA VAL A 75 5.97 8.68 -7.83
C VAL A 75 5.30 7.49 -7.18
N PHE A 76 4.83 7.63 -5.95
CA PHE A 76 4.12 6.52 -5.32
C PHE A 76 3.06 6.96 -4.33
N SER A 77 2.05 6.13 -4.18
CA SER A 77 1.13 6.19 -3.06
C SER A 77 1.35 5.00 -2.12
N THR A 78 1.12 5.24 -0.84
CA THR A 78 1.16 4.24 0.22
C THR A 78 0.16 4.63 1.31
N PHE A 79 0.15 3.87 2.39
CA PHE A 79 -0.68 4.19 3.55
C PHE A 79 0.19 4.51 4.77
N GLY A 80 -0.25 5.52 5.51
CA GLY A 80 0.40 5.99 6.71
C GLY A 80 -0.10 5.34 8.00
N LYS A 81 0.48 5.73 9.11
CA LYS A 81 0.36 5.10 10.44
C LYS A 81 -1.07 4.99 10.98
N PHE A 82 -1.97 5.85 10.54
CA PHE A 82 -3.37 5.84 10.99
C PHE A 82 -4.31 5.04 10.07
N ASN A 83 -3.77 4.41 9.01
CA ASN A 83 -4.58 3.59 8.12
C ASN A 83 -5.21 2.42 8.86
N LEU A 84 -6.53 2.23 8.68
CA LEU A 84 -7.31 1.16 9.30
C LEU A 84 -7.11 1.06 10.83
N ARG A 85 -6.92 2.21 11.50
CA ARG A 85 -6.64 2.27 12.95
C ARG A 85 -7.73 1.58 13.78
N GLU A 86 -8.98 1.66 13.35
CA GLU A 86 -10.13 1.06 14.03
C GLU A 86 -10.00 -0.48 14.06
N ILE A 87 -9.57 -1.06 12.94
CA ILE A 87 -9.32 -2.51 12.82
C ILE A 87 -8.17 -2.91 13.74
N ARG A 88 -7.04 -2.20 13.68
CA ARG A 88 -5.86 -2.53 14.50
C ARG A 88 -6.15 -2.42 15.99
N LEU A 89 -6.89 -1.40 16.40
CA LEU A 89 -7.28 -1.18 17.80
C LEU A 89 -8.26 -2.23 18.32
N THR A 90 -9.08 -2.82 17.44
CA THR A 90 -10.08 -3.82 17.83
C THR A 90 -9.52 -5.25 17.73
N THR A 91 -8.70 -5.54 16.73
CA THR A 91 -8.19 -6.89 16.48
C THR A 91 -6.80 -7.15 17.06
N GLY A 92 -6.03 -6.10 17.33
CA GLY A 92 -4.62 -6.17 17.68
C GLY A 92 -3.70 -6.57 16.51
N GLY A 93 -4.27 -6.76 15.31
CA GLY A 93 -3.55 -7.17 14.11
C GLY A 93 -3.58 -6.10 13.01
N GLY A 94 -2.80 -6.31 11.96
CA GLY A 94 -2.72 -5.44 10.78
C GLY A 94 -1.28 -5.19 10.34
N LEU A 95 -1.10 -4.45 9.27
CA LEU A 95 0.22 -4.03 8.80
C LEU A 95 0.81 -2.97 9.75
N ASP A 96 2.12 -3.00 9.89
CA ASP A 96 2.87 -1.94 10.56
C ASP A 96 3.14 -0.80 9.56
N TYR A 97 2.14 0.09 9.45
CA TYR A 97 2.24 1.25 8.58
C TYR A 97 3.25 2.27 9.11
N ARG A 98 4.12 2.74 8.22
CA ARG A 98 5.11 3.76 8.55
C ARG A 98 4.48 5.15 8.58
N SER A 99 5.05 6.02 9.41
CA SER A 99 4.65 7.42 9.39
C SER A 99 5.24 8.15 8.16
N LYS A 100 4.71 9.32 7.87
CA LYS A 100 5.24 10.20 6.83
C LYS A 100 6.71 10.53 7.08
N GLU A 101 7.06 10.90 8.31
CA GLU A 101 8.41 11.28 8.73
C GLU A 101 9.40 10.10 8.61
N GLU A 102 8.96 8.87 8.91
CA GLU A 102 9.77 7.66 8.73
C GLU A 102 10.07 7.44 7.24
N LEU A 103 9.08 7.61 6.36
CA LEU A 103 9.26 7.48 4.92
C LEU A 103 10.16 8.59 4.35
N GLU A 104 9.97 9.84 4.78
CA GLU A 104 10.82 10.97 4.41
C GLU A 104 12.29 10.67 4.72
N LYS A 105 12.57 10.25 5.95
CA LYS A 105 13.93 9.91 6.40
C LYS A 105 14.56 8.78 5.57
N MET A 106 13.79 7.80 5.14
CA MET A 106 14.28 6.70 4.29
C MET A 106 14.55 7.15 2.85
N LEU A 107 13.80 8.13 2.35
CA LEU A 107 13.92 8.67 1.00
C LEU A 107 15.06 9.68 0.84
N GLU A 108 15.27 10.55 1.84
CA GLU A 108 16.22 11.66 1.81
C GLU A 108 17.64 11.31 1.30
N PRO A 109 18.24 10.15 1.64
CA PRO A 109 19.58 9.80 1.16
C PRO A 109 19.66 9.62 -0.36
N TYR A 110 18.55 9.31 -1.02
CA TYR A 110 18.50 8.90 -2.41
C TYR A 110 17.73 9.86 -3.31
N PHE A 111 16.82 10.62 -2.73
CA PHE A 111 15.86 11.46 -3.45
C PHE A 111 15.79 12.88 -2.88
N LYS A 112 15.52 13.83 -3.77
CA LYS A 112 14.94 15.11 -3.40
C LYS A 112 13.43 14.95 -3.43
N ILE A 113 12.77 15.07 -2.30
CA ILE A 113 11.31 15.02 -2.20
C ILE A 113 10.78 16.35 -2.73
N GLU A 114 9.93 16.29 -3.76
CA GLU A 114 9.33 17.47 -4.41
C GLU A 114 7.90 17.74 -3.93
N LEU A 115 7.17 16.67 -3.59
CA LEU A 115 5.81 16.75 -3.07
C LEU A 115 5.57 15.62 -2.08
N ILE A 116 4.88 15.96 -1.00
CA ILE A 116 4.22 15.01 -0.11
C ILE A 116 2.81 15.52 0.13
N GLU A 117 1.83 14.67 -0.11
CA GLU A 117 0.45 14.89 0.30
C GLU A 117 0.03 13.81 1.30
N GLU A 118 -0.69 14.23 2.31
CA GLU A 118 -1.21 13.38 3.38
C GLU A 118 -2.69 13.65 3.54
N GLU A 119 -3.49 12.60 3.44
CA GLU A 119 -4.94 12.73 3.50
C GLU A 119 -5.53 11.78 4.55
N PHE A 120 -6.71 12.13 5.05
CA PHE A 120 -7.50 11.30 5.94
C PHE A 120 -8.92 11.18 5.38
N HIS A 121 -9.30 9.95 5.06
CA HIS A 121 -10.65 9.64 4.58
C HIS A 121 -11.35 8.76 5.61
N MET A 122 -12.36 9.30 6.27
CA MET A 122 -13.21 8.54 7.18
C MET A 122 -14.45 8.07 6.41
N LEU A 123 -14.56 6.76 6.26
CA LEU A 123 -15.74 6.11 5.69
C LEU A 123 -16.69 5.69 6.80
N GLU A 124 -17.99 5.79 6.53
CA GLU A 124 -19.03 5.35 7.44
C GLU A 124 -19.72 4.08 6.93
N PHE A 125 -19.99 3.16 7.84
CA PHE A 125 -20.65 1.89 7.55
C PHE A 125 -21.81 1.65 8.53
N ASP A 126 -22.81 0.92 8.07
CA ASP A 126 -24.00 0.61 8.89
C ASP A 126 -23.69 -0.40 10.01
N SER A 127 -22.57 -1.11 9.93
CA SER A 127 -22.16 -2.07 10.95
C SER A 127 -20.67 -2.47 10.83
N PRO A 128 -20.06 -3.01 11.91
CA PRO A 128 -18.71 -3.59 11.84
C PRO A 128 -18.60 -4.75 10.85
N LEU A 129 -19.66 -5.50 10.60
CA LEU A 129 -19.67 -6.54 9.57
C LEU A 129 -19.55 -5.96 8.17
N ALA A 130 -20.20 -4.82 7.90
CA ALA A 130 -20.06 -4.11 6.63
C ALA A 130 -18.61 -3.64 6.40
N VAL A 131 -17.90 -3.21 7.46
CA VAL A 131 -16.48 -2.90 7.42
C VAL A 131 -15.67 -4.13 7.01
N LEU A 132 -15.87 -5.29 7.65
CA LEU A 132 -15.17 -6.53 7.30
C LEU A 132 -15.43 -6.96 5.85
N GLN A 133 -16.67 -6.82 5.38
CA GLN A 133 -17.03 -7.13 3.99
C GLN A 133 -16.35 -6.18 3.01
N HIS A 134 -16.27 -4.89 3.34
CA HIS A 134 -15.55 -3.89 2.54
C HIS A 134 -14.07 -4.26 2.42
N LEU A 135 -13.40 -4.53 3.53
CA LEU A 135 -11.98 -4.90 3.55
C LEU A 135 -11.70 -6.18 2.75
N LYS A 136 -12.59 -7.18 2.87
CA LYS A 136 -12.49 -8.41 2.05
C LYS A 136 -12.60 -8.10 0.54
N LYS A 137 -13.50 -7.21 0.14
CA LYS A 137 -13.67 -6.81 -1.28
C LYS A 137 -12.48 -6.01 -1.82
N THR A 138 -11.82 -5.24 -0.97
CA THR A 138 -10.62 -4.45 -1.35
C THR A 138 -9.31 -5.22 -1.22
N GLY A 139 -9.37 -6.53 -0.93
CA GLY A 139 -8.18 -7.38 -0.83
C GLY A 139 -7.35 -7.17 0.43
N VAL A 140 -7.85 -6.39 1.39
CA VAL A 140 -7.16 -6.17 2.66
C VAL A 140 -7.38 -7.36 3.59
N ASN A 141 -6.30 -8.06 3.90
CA ASN A 141 -6.36 -9.14 4.89
C ASN A 141 -6.33 -8.56 6.30
N VAL A 142 -7.47 -8.65 7.02
CA VAL A 142 -7.65 -8.13 8.39
C VAL A 142 -6.94 -9.00 9.44
N SER A 143 -6.72 -10.25 9.11
CA SER A 143 -6.01 -11.21 9.94
C SER A 143 -4.61 -11.41 9.39
N GLY A 144 -3.64 -10.69 9.92
CA GLY A 144 -2.25 -11.16 9.85
C GLY A 144 -2.21 -12.57 10.47
N ASP A 145 -1.76 -13.57 9.71
CA ASP A 145 -1.77 -15.00 10.03
C ASP A 145 -3.17 -15.63 10.31
N SER A 146 -3.58 -16.52 9.40
CA SER A 146 -4.51 -17.68 9.53
C SER A 146 -5.53 -17.68 10.71
N THR A 147 -5.92 -16.53 11.21
CA THR A 147 -6.85 -16.41 12.32
C THR A 147 -8.26 -16.72 11.86
N ILE A 148 -8.73 -17.91 12.18
CA ILE A 148 -10.10 -18.35 11.87
C ILE A 148 -11.10 -17.44 12.64
N TRP A 149 -11.96 -16.78 11.90
CA TRP A 149 -13.08 -16.02 12.44
C TRP A 149 -14.16 -16.97 12.94
N THR A 150 -14.08 -17.38 14.20
CA THR A 150 -15.16 -18.13 14.85
C THR A 150 -16.32 -17.19 15.19
N LYS A 151 -17.53 -17.73 15.36
CA LYS A 151 -18.72 -16.94 15.74
C LYS A 151 -18.45 -16.05 16.96
N GLY A 152 -17.86 -16.62 18.01
CA GLY A 152 -17.54 -15.87 19.24
C GLY A 152 -16.56 -14.72 19.02
N ARG A 153 -15.58 -14.86 18.11
CA ARG A 153 -14.64 -13.78 17.76
C ARG A 153 -15.34 -12.68 16.96
N VAL A 154 -16.23 -13.05 16.05
CA VAL A 154 -17.04 -12.07 15.32
C VAL A 154 -17.91 -11.27 16.27
N ASP A 155 -18.59 -11.93 17.21
CA ASP A 155 -19.45 -11.26 18.19
C ASP A 155 -18.64 -10.31 19.10
N ALA A 156 -17.47 -10.75 19.56
CA ALA A 156 -16.55 -9.91 20.35
C ALA A 156 -16.07 -8.70 19.56
N PHE A 157 -15.66 -8.89 18.29
CA PHE A 157 -15.26 -7.82 17.39
C PHE A 157 -16.39 -6.80 17.20
N ILE A 158 -17.60 -7.24 16.90
CA ILE A 158 -18.75 -6.35 16.70
C ILE A 158 -18.99 -5.51 17.95
N LYS A 159 -18.97 -6.15 19.14
CA LYS A 159 -19.19 -5.47 20.41
C LYS A 159 -18.13 -4.41 20.68
N ASP A 160 -16.86 -4.76 20.54
CA ASP A 160 -15.73 -3.84 20.80
C ASP A 160 -15.67 -2.70 19.79
N TYR A 161 -15.89 -3.01 18.49
CA TYR A 161 -15.91 -2.01 17.43
C TYR A 161 -17.02 -0.98 17.63
N ASN A 162 -18.24 -1.43 17.91
CA ASN A 162 -19.35 -0.53 18.21
C ASN A 162 -19.10 0.32 19.45
N ALA A 163 -18.55 -0.27 20.52
CA ALA A 163 -18.28 0.46 21.76
C ALA A 163 -17.27 1.61 21.56
N ARG A 164 -16.34 1.47 20.63
CA ARG A 164 -15.27 2.45 20.39
C ARG A 164 -15.52 3.42 19.25
N PHE A 165 -16.20 2.96 18.20
CA PHE A 165 -16.23 3.67 16.91
C PHE A 165 -17.63 3.89 16.35
N ALA A 166 -18.68 3.61 17.12
CA ALA A 166 -20.03 3.95 16.70
C ALA A 166 -20.32 5.43 16.95
N ILE A 167 -20.85 6.12 15.93
CA ILE A 167 -21.31 7.50 15.97
C ILE A 167 -22.65 7.52 15.20
N ASP A 168 -23.70 7.98 15.84
CA ASP A 168 -25.05 8.16 15.24
C ASP A 168 -25.58 6.91 14.51
N GLY A 169 -25.36 5.73 15.10
CA GLY A 169 -25.81 4.45 14.55
C GLY A 169 -24.97 3.88 13.42
N LYS A 170 -23.88 4.54 13.05
CA LYS A 170 -22.89 4.06 12.09
C LYS A 170 -21.54 3.81 12.75
N VAL A 171 -20.64 3.15 12.04
CA VAL A 171 -19.27 2.93 12.49
C VAL A 171 -18.26 3.48 11.47
N ALA A 172 -17.17 4.04 11.98
CA ALA A 172 -16.13 4.65 11.15
C ALA A 172 -15.05 3.65 10.73
N LEU A 173 -14.44 3.89 9.56
CA LEU A 173 -13.19 3.27 9.11
C LEU A 173 -12.31 4.35 8.50
N THR A 174 -11.08 4.49 8.98
CA THR A 174 -10.14 5.51 8.51
C THR A 174 -9.19 4.93 7.47
N TYR A 175 -9.11 5.58 6.31
CA TYR A 175 -7.99 5.46 5.37
C TYR A 175 -7.07 6.65 5.52
N HIS A 176 -5.77 6.39 5.46
CA HIS A 176 -4.72 7.40 5.61
C HIS A 176 -3.69 7.26 4.48
N PRO A 177 -4.06 7.66 3.24
CA PRO A 177 -3.14 7.64 2.12
C PRO A 177 -2.06 8.72 2.23
N LEU A 178 -0.87 8.37 1.75
CA LEU A 178 0.28 9.25 1.57
C LEU A 178 0.71 9.18 0.11
N TYR A 179 1.02 10.34 -0.48
CA TYR A 179 1.46 10.47 -1.86
C TYR A 179 2.82 11.17 -1.90
N PHE A 180 3.73 10.63 -2.70
CA PHE A 180 5.08 11.14 -2.81
C PHE A 180 5.46 11.37 -4.27
N VAL A 181 6.13 12.51 -4.54
CA VAL A 181 6.86 12.77 -5.77
C VAL A 181 8.31 13.05 -5.40
N CYS A 182 9.20 12.20 -5.88
CA CYS A 182 10.59 12.18 -5.49
C CYS A 182 11.49 12.18 -6.72
N ARG A 183 12.44 13.12 -6.81
CA ARG A 183 13.44 13.20 -7.89
C ARG A 183 14.74 12.57 -7.42
N LYS A 184 15.35 11.74 -8.28
CA LYS A 184 16.68 11.18 -8.02
C LYS A 184 17.70 12.30 -7.75
N ARG A 185 18.54 12.11 -6.74
CA ARG A 185 19.71 12.96 -6.45
C ARG A 185 20.87 12.70 -7.38
#